data_46af6cf2b1ae4bfe719ea72ebb7962b7
#
_entry.id   46af6cf2b1ae4bfe719ea72ebb7962b7
#
_cell.length_a   1.000
_cell.length_b   1.000
_cell.length_c   1.000
_cell.angle_alpha   90.00
_cell.angle_beta   90.00
_cell.angle_gamma   90.00
#
_symmetry.space_group_name_H-M   'P 1'
#
loop_
_entity.id
_entity.type
_entity.pdbx_description
1 polymer ?
#
loop_
_entity_poly.entity_id
_entity_poly.type
_entity_poly.pdbx_seq_one_letter_code
_entity_poly.pdbx_strand_id
1 'polypeptide(L)'
;MTRIAAVHGVLPAHRYPQREITDALALMRLSGAGPAERDRGVLDRLHATACVRTRHLALPLERYALLDGFGQANDLFIEEGLRLGEDALRAALDQAGLVPHEVDFVFATSVTGIAAPSLEARLAGRLGLRPDVKRVPVFGLGCAAGAAGLARVHDYLQGHPDQVAVLLSVELCSLTLQRGDTSAQNTVAGALFGDGAAALVAVGRGHPRLQEYAGPQVVATRSRLYPGTEDALGWDIGDRGFTIVLRAELPELVRLHLGEEVRSFLAAHDLKPDDITGWVCHPGGPKVLEALQETLGLGPDSLELTWRSLAEVGNLSSASVLHILRDTLALRPPPAGTPGLLLALGPGFSSELVLLRW
;
A
#
# COMPACT_ATOMS: atom_id res chain seq x y z
N MET A 1 3.53 -22.82 -8.02
CA MET A 1 2.22 -22.14 -8.13
C MET A 1 1.83 -21.72 -6.72
N THR A 2 1.38 -20.49 -6.55
CA THR A 2 0.87 -19.94 -5.29
C THR A 2 -0.55 -19.48 -5.51
N ARG A 3 -1.47 -19.85 -4.62
CA ARG A 3 -2.88 -19.45 -4.67
C ARG A 3 -3.14 -18.42 -3.59
N ILE A 4 -3.75 -17.30 -3.95
CA ILE A 4 -4.27 -16.34 -2.97
C ILE A 4 -5.57 -16.94 -2.40
N ALA A 5 -5.57 -17.23 -1.10
CA ALA A 5 -6.72 -17.81 -0.42
C ALA A 5 -7.70 -16.74 0.05
N ALA A 6 -7.18 -15.61 0.55
CA ALA A 6 -7.98 -14.48 1.00
C ALA A 6 -7.18 -13.18 0.95
N VAL A 7 -7.88 -12.06 0.87
CA VAL A 7 -7.31 -10.72 1.10
C VAL A 7 -8.33 -9.85 1.82
N HIS A 8 -7.92 -9.23 2.92
CA HIS A 8 -8.79 -8.37 3.73
C HIS A 8 -8.10 -7.06 4.05
N GLY A 9 -8.82 -5.95 3.91
CA GLY A 9 -8.35 -4.61 4.22
C GLY A 9 -9.17 -3.98 5.33
N VAL A 10 -8.49 -3.30 6.26
CA VAL A 10 -9.09 -2.61 7.41
C VAL A 10 -8.70 -1.14 7.38
N LEU A 11 -9.64 -0.29 7.73
CA LEU A 11 -9.45 1.16 7.81
C LEU A 11 -9.69 1.63 9.26
N PRO A 12 -8.97 2.66 9.72
CA PRO A 12 -9.29 3.30 11.00
C PRO A 12 -10.73 3.84 11.04
N ALA A 13 -11.28 3.96 12.24
CA ALA A 13 -12.66 4.41 12.44
C ALA A 13 -12.89 5.90 12.08
N HIS A 14 -11.85 6.73 12.15
CA HIS A 14 -11.94 8.18 11.96
C HIS A 14 -11.95 8.55 10.48
N ARG A 15 -13.13 8.60 9.88
CA ARG A 15 -13.33 8.98 8.47
C ARG A 15 -13.70 10.45 8.34
N TYR A 16 -12.97 11.18 7.50
CA TYR A 16 -13.18 12.61 7.27
C TYR A 16 -13.27 12.93 5.78
N PRO A 17 -14.17 13.86 5.38
CA PRO A 17 -14.12 14.50 4.08
C PRO A 17 -12.78 15.24 3.90
N GLN A 18 -12.27 15.28 2.67
CA GLN A 18 -11.01 15.96 2.35
C GLN A 18 -10.99 17.42 2.82
N ARG A 19 -12.13 18.11 2.72
CA ARG A 19 -12.24 19.52 3.13
C ARG A 19 -11.98 19.70 4.63
N GLU A 20 -12.53 18.84 5.47
CA GLU A 20 -12.32 18.92 6.93
C GLU A 20 -10.84 18.73 7.29
N ILE A 21 -10.17 17.80 6.60
CA ILE A 21 -8.72 17.59 6.77
C ILE A 21 -7.93 18.82 6.30
N THR A 22 -8.33 19.43 5.17
CA THR A 22 -7.71 20.65 4.66
C THR A 22 -7.84 21.80 5.66
N ASP A 23 -9.04 21.98 6.23
CA ASP A 23 -9.32 23.02 7.22
C ASP A 23 -8.51 22.79 8.52
N ALA A 24 -8.44 21.54 9.01
CA ALA A 24 -7.64 21.19 10.17
C ALA A 24 -6.15 21.43 9.96
N LEU A 25 -5.59 21.05 8.80
CA LEU A 25 -4.19 21.31 8.44
C LEU A 25 -3.88 22.81 8.34
N ALA A 26 -4.80 23.59 7.78
CA ALA A 26 -4.67 25.05 7.74
C ALA A 26 -4.59 25.64 9.17
N LEU A 27 -5.47 25.22 10.07
CA LEU A 27 -5.44 25.66 11.47
C LEU A 27 -4.15 25.29 12.20
N MET A 28 -3.65 24.06 11.98
CA MET A 28 -2.38 23.61 12.59
C MET A 28 -1.18 24.44 12.09
N ARG A 29 -1.18 24.88 10.82
CA ARG A 29 -0.13 25.74 10.25
C ARG A 29 -0.22 27.18 10.71
N LEU A 30 -1.43 27.72 10.91
CA LEU A 30 -1.67 29.08 11.42
C LEU A 30 -1.21 29.31 12.85
N SER A 31 -1.07 28.24 13.64
CA SER A 31 -0.52 28.30 15.01
C SER A 31 0.98 28.60 15.03
N GLY A 32 1.67 28.64 13.88
CA GLY A 32 3.05 29.08 13.69
C GLY A 32 3.10 30.47 13.05
N ALA A 33 4.11 31.28 13.38
CA ALA A 33 4.31 32.64 12.88
C ALA A 33 4.69 32.67 11.38
N GLY A 34 3.70 32.69 10.45
CA GLY A 34 3.94 32.76 9.00
C GLY A 34 2.80 33.43 8.22
N PRO A 35 2.99 33.81 6.93
CA PRO A 35 2.01 34.55 6.11
C PRO A 35 0.83 33.66 5.73
N ALA A 36 -0.26 33.78 6.48
CA ALA A 36 -1.42 32.89 6.53
C ALA A 36 -2.23 32.71 5.23
N GLU A 37 -2.40 33.75 4.39
CA GLU A 37 -3.35 33.69 3.25
C GLU A 37 -2.77 33.02 1.99
N ARG A 38 -1.50 33.23 1.68
CA ARG A 38 -0.85 32.57 0.51
C ARG A 38 -0.74 31.09 0.69
N ASP A 39 -0.39 30.64 1.91
CA ASP A 39 -0.25 29.20 2.23
C ASP A 39 -1.59 28.49 2.17
N ARG A 40 -2.68 29.14 2.61
CA ARG A 40 -4.04 28.58 2.50
C ARG A 40 -4.46 28.35 1.04
N GLY A 41 -4.21 29.30 0.15
CA GLY A 41 -4.56 29.16 -1.27
C GLY A 41 -3.77 28.06 -2.00
N VAL A 42 -2.52 27.81 -1.59
CA VAL A 42 -1.72 26.67 -2.10
C VAL A 42 -2.26 25.36 -1.57
N LEU A 43 -2.54 25.28 -0.28
CA LEU A 43 -3.12 24.10 0.37
C LEU A 43 -4.46 23.70 -0.28
N ASP A 44 -5.38 24.66 -0.45
CA ASP A 44 -6.70 24.42 -1.06
C ASP A 44 -6.57 23.88 -2.49
N ARG A 45 -5.68 24.47 -3.32
CA ARG A 45 -5.46 24.01 -4.69
C ARG A 45 -4.89 22.61 -4.77
N LEU A 46 -3.84 22.31 -3.98
CA LEU A 46 -3.20 21.00 -3.99
C LEU A 46 -4.15 19.92 -3.49
N HIS A 47 -4.93 20.20 -2.45
CA HIS A 47 -5.93 19.27 -1.93
C HIS A 47 -7.09 19.06 -2.93
N ALA A 48 -7.53 20.09 -3.64
CA ALA A 48 -8.57 19.97 -4.65
C ALA A 48 -8.15 19.12 -5.86
N THR A 49 -6.84 19.17 -6.23
CA THR A 49 -6.29 18.40 -7.37
C THR A 49 -5.83 16.99 -7.02
N ALA A 50 -5.86 16.60 -5.74
CA ALA A 50 -5.45 15.27 -5.30
C ALA A 50 -6.40 14.13 -5.69
N CYS A 51 -7.61 14.46 -6.18
CA CYS A 51 -8.68 13.51 -6.51
C CYS A 51 -9.13 12.63 -5.32
N VAL A 52 -8.88 13.07 -4.10
CA VAL A 52 -9.27 12.40 -2.84
C VAL A 52 -10.50 13.08 -2.27
N ARG A 53 -11.56 12.33 -1.99
CA ARG A 53 -12.81 12.84 -1.41
C ARG A 53 -12.89 12.66 0.08
N THR A 54 -12.43 11.51 0.57
CA THR A 54 -12.44 11.14 1.99
C THR A 54 -11.18 10.38 2.33
N ARG A 55 -10.79 10.42 3.61
CA ARG A 55 -9.71 9.59 4.15
C ARG A 55 -10.07 9.05 5.53
N HIS A 56 -9.45 7.93 5.86
CA HIS A 56 -9.44 7.38 7.20
C HIS A 56 -8.12 7.72 7.87
N LEU A 57 -8.17 8.17 9.12
CA LEU A 57 -7.01 8.59 9.91
C LEU A 57 -6.94 7.78 11.20
N ALA A 58 -5.72 7.51 11.67
CA ALA A 58 -5.46 6.76 12.90
C ALA A 58 -6.07 7.44 14.15
N LEU A 59 -6.06 8.76 14.15
CA LEU A 59 -6.54 9.56 15.28
C LEU A 59 -7.65 10.53 14.88
N PRO A 60 -8.46 11.02 15.84
CA PRO A 60 -9.30 12.20 15.62
C PRO A 60 -8.46 13.41 15.21
N LEU A 61 -8.99 14.27 14.30
CA LEU A 61 -8.26 15.40 13.72
C LEU A 61 -7.64 16.35 14.75
N GLU A 62 -8.35 16.62 15.84
CA GLU A 62 -7.90 17.49 16.93
C GLU A 62 -6.66 16.97 17.66
N ARG A 63 -6.44 15.65 17.65
CA ARG A 63 -5.29 15.04 18.31
C ARG A 63 -3.98 15.29 17.60
N TYR A 64 -4.00 15.47 16.26
CA TYR A 64 -2.78 15.72 15.49
C TYR A 64 -2.07 17.02 15.87
N ALA A 65 -2.84 18.04 16.30
CA ALA A 65 -2.29 19.31 16.79
C ALA A 65 -1.49 19.14 18.11
N LEU A 66 -1.77 18.10 18.86
CA LEU A 66 -1.20 17.83 20.18
C LEU A 66 0.00 16.87 20.15
N LEU A 67 0.32 16.28 19.01
CA LEU A 67 1.45 15.34 18.91
C LEU A 67 2.77 16.05 19.16
N ASP A 68 3.60 15.50 20.03
CA ASP A 68 4.89 16.04 20.41
C ASP A 68 6.03 15.13 19.92
N GLY A 69 6.46 15.40 18.68
CA GLY A 69 7.62 14.77 18.08
C GLY A 69 7.42 13.33 17.60
N PHE A 70 8.51 12.77 17.08
CA PHE A 70 8.53 11.44 16.45
C PHE A 70 8.21 10.31 17.43
N GLY A 71 8.75 10.37 18.65
CA GLY A 71 8.57 9.30 19.65
C GLY A 71 7.09 9.03 19.92
N GLN A 72 6.32 10.10 20.23
CA GLN A 72 4.89 9.97 20.49
C GLN A 72 4.10 9.49 19.25
N ALA A 73 4.41 10.01 18.07
CA ALA A 73 3.77 9.56 16.83
C ALA A 73 4.06 8.07 16.55
N ASN A 74 5.29 7.63 16.81
CA ASN A 74 5.68 6.24 16.63
C ASN A 74 5.09 5.30 17.70
N ASP A 75 4.91 5.75 18.94
CA ASP A 75 4.20 4.97 19.97
C ASP A 75 2.75 4.73 19.56
N LEU A 76 2.08 5.76 19.03
CA LEU A 76 0.72 5.66 18.48
C LEU A 76 0.67 4.77 17.22
N PHE A 77 1.71 4.83 16.37
CA PHE A 77 1.84 3.90 15.25
C PHE A 77 1.88 2.45 15.73
N ILE A 78 2.63 2.15 16.79
CA ILE A 78 2.70 0.80 17.34
C ILE A 78 1.33 0.39 17.90
N GLU A 79 0.67 1.25 18.68
CA GLU A 79 -0.61 0.97 19.31
C GLU A 79 -1.72 0.70 18.27
N GLU A 80 -1.96 1.67 17.38
CA GLU A 80 -3.01 1.59 16.37
C GLU A 80 -2.66 0.57 15.27
N GLY A 81 -1.37 0.47 14.93
CA GLY A 81 -0.86 -0.51 13.97
C GLY A 81 -1.06 -1.95 14.42
N LEU A 82 -0.89 -2.23 15.71
CA LEU A 82 -1.20 -3.55 16.28
C LEU A 82 -2.69 -3.84 16.20
N ARG A 83 -3.55 -2.87 16.53
CA ARG A 83 -5.00 -3.05 16.46
C ARG A 83 -5.47 -3.34 15.03
N LEU A 84 -5.09 -2.50 14.07
CA LEU A 84 -5.49 -2.67 12.66
C LEU A 84 -4.87 -3.92 12.03
N GLY A 85 -3.60 -4.21 12.36
CA GLY A 85 -2.92 -5.41 11.86
C GLY A 85 -3.53 -6.70 12.40
N GLU A 86 -3.96 -6.71 13.66
CA GLU A 86 -4.68 -7.83 14.27
C GLU A 86 -6.03 -8.06 13.57
N ASP A 87 -6.82 -6.99 13.39
CA ASP A 87 -8.12 -7.06 12.74
C ASP A 87 -7.98 -7.55 11.28
N ALA A 88 -7.01 -7.02 10.53
CA ALA A 88 -6.76 -7.42 9.15
C ALA A 88 -6.37 -8.90 9.03
N LEU A 89 -5.45 -9.36 9.90
CA LEU A 89 -4.95 -10.73 9.85
C LEU A 89 -6.01 -11.73 10.29
N ARG A 90 -6.76 -11.46 11.36
CA ARG A 90 -7.90 -12.30 11.79
C ARG A 90 -8.91 -12.45 10.67
N ALA A 91 -9.37 -11.33 10.11
CA ALA A 91 -10.38 -11.35 9.07
C ALA A 91 -9.92 -12.07 7.79
N ALA A 92 -8.64 -11.93 7.40
CA ALA A 92 -8.10 -12.65 6.26
C ALA A 92 -8.00 -14.17 6.51
N LEU A 93 -7.59 -14.58 7.72
CA LEU A 93 -7.54 -15.99 8.11
C LEU A 93 -8.96 -16.59 8.18
N ASP A 94 -9.89 -15.90 8.81
CA ASP A 94 -11.30 -16.32 8.90
C ASP A 94 -11.90 -16.49 7.50
N GLN A 95 -11.65 -15.55 6.58
CA GLN A 95 -12.08 -15.63 5.18
C GLN A 95 -11.45 -16.83 4.45
N ALA A 96 -10.19 -17.17 4.75
CA ALA A 96 -9.53 -18.35 4.21
C ALA A 96 -9.97 -19.65 4.90
N GLY A 97 -10.74 -19.59 5.99
CA GLY A 97 -11.09 -20.73 6.81
C GLY A 97 -9.88 -21.40 7.46
N LEU A 98 -8.85 -20.61 7.78
CA LEU A 98 -7.63 -21.04 8.43
C LEU A 98 -7.54 -20.48 9.85
N VAL A 99 -6.86 -21.21 10.72
CA VAL A 99 -6.60 -20.76 12.08
C VAL A 99 -5.17 -20.25 12.24
N PRO A 100 -4.89 -19.34 13.19
CA PRO A 100 -3.57 -18.71 13.29
C PRO A 100 -2.38 -19.68 13.39
N HIS A 101 -2.54 -20.82 14.06
CA HIS A 101 -1.46 -21.80 14.19
C HIS A 101 -1.14 -22.57 12.89
N GLU A 102 -1.92 -22.43 11.83
CA GLU A 102 -1.61 -22.99 10.50
C GLU A 102 -0.66 -22.09 9.69
N VAL A 103 -0.41 -20.85 10.15
CA VAL A 103 0.47 -19.91 9.45
C VAL A 103 1.94 -20.31 9.67
N ASP A 104 2.66 -20.53 8.58
CA ASP A 104 4.08 -20.93 8.57
C ASP A 104 5.02 -19.72 8.38
N PHE A 105 4.57 -18.70 7.65
CA PHE A 105 5.40 -17.56 7.28
C PHE A 105 4.59 -16.27 7.29
N VAL A 106 5.18 -15.21 7.86
CA VAL A 106 4.63 -13.85 7.84
C VAL A 106 5.65 -12.89 7.22
N PHE A 107 5.31 -12.30 6.10
CA PHE A 107 5.96 -11.10 5.57
C PHE A 107 5.20 -9.88 6.06
N ALA A 108 5.81 -9.05 6.89
CA ALA A 108 5.18 -7.86 7.44
C ALA A 108 5.89 -6.61 6.92
N THR A 109 5.13 -5.60 6.49
CA THR A 109 5.70 -4.36 5.97
C THR A 109 5.01 -3.13 6.53
N SER A 110 5.81 -2.11 6.76
CA SER A 110 5.40 -0.72 6.96
C SER A 110 6.53 0.22 6.59
N VAL A 111 6.19 1.43 6.20
CA VAL A 111 7.15 2.52 5.96
C VAL A 111 6.79 3.77 6.77
N THR A 112 5.74 3.70 7.59
CA THR A 112 5.17 4.84 8.32
C THR A 112 5.44 4.82 9.83
N GLY A 113 6.17 3.81 10.31
CA GLY A 113 6.61 3.68 11.69
C GLY A 113 7.57 2.51 11.86
N ILE A 114 8.23 2.45 12.99
CA ILE A 114 9.22 1.41 13.32
C ILE A 114 8.92 0.80 14.69
N ALA A 115 9.21 -0.48 14.84
CA ALA A 115 9.07 -1.19 16.11
C ALA A 115 10.14 -2.29 16.25
N ALA A 116 10.71 -2.39 17.44
CA ALA A 116 11.54 -3.51 17.86
C ALA A 116 11.12 -3.92 19.28
N PRO A 117 10.54 -5.13 19.50
CA PRO A 117 10.16 -6.14 18.50
C PRO A 117 9.17 -5.61 17.45
N SER A 118 9.25 -6.16 16.24
CA SER A 118 8.41 -5.78 15.09
C SER A 118 6.90 -6.06 15.32
N LEU A 119 6.03 -5.44 14.50
CA LEU A 119 4.57 -5.56 14.68
C LEU A 119 4.12 -7.03 14.63
N GLU A 120 4.57 -7.81 13.65
CA GLU A 120 4.18 -9.23 13.52
C GLU A 120 4.69 -10.08 14.70
N ALA A 121 5.84 -9.72 15.30
CA ALA A 121 6.35 -10.39 16.50
C ALA A 121 5.42 -10.16 17.71
N ARG A 122 4.91 -8.93 17.84
CA ARG A 122 3.95 -8.56 18.89
C ARG A 122 2.57 -9.17 18.63
N LEU A 123 2.16 -9.29 17.37
CA LEU A 123 0.90 -9.92 16.97
C LEU A 123 0.91 -11.44 17.13
N ALA A 124 2.07 -12.10 17.00
CA ALA A 124 2.16 -13.53 17.07
C ALA A 124 1.54 -14.12 18.35
N GLY A 125 1.86 -13.54 19.51
CA GLY A 125 1.27 -13.96 20.79
C GLY A 125 -0.21 -13.61 20.94
N ARG A 126 -0.65 -12.46 20.40
CA ARG A 126 -2.05 -12.01 20.47
C ARG A 126 -2.97 -12.88 19.62
N LEU A 127 -2.49 -13.31 18.48
CA LEU A 127 -3.24 -14.12 17.51
C LEU A 127 -3.17 -15.61 17.77
N GLY A 128 -2.16 -16.08 18.51
CA GLY A 128 -1.90 -17.51 18.69
C GLY A 128 -1.22 -18.15 17.47
N LEU A 129 -0.31 -17.40 16.81
CA LEU A 129 0.58 -18.00 15.81
C LEU A 129 1.51 -19.00 16.47
N ARG A 130 2.01 -19.97 15.71
CA ARG A 130 2.99 -20.94 16.20
C ARG A 130 4.28 -20.26 16.66
N PRO A 131 4.96 -20.78 17.70
CA PRO A 131 6.23 -20.21 18.18
C PRO A 131 7.36 -20.25 17.14
N ASP A 132 7.30 -21.18 16.20
CA ASP A 132 8.27 -21.41 15.14
C ASP A 132 7.90 -20.74 13.80
N VAL A 133 6.84 -19.91 13.77
CA VAL A 133 6.45 -19.15 12.58
C VAL A 133 7.63 -18.30 12.08
N LYS A 134 7.96 -18.44 10.81
CA LYS A 134 9.02 -17.64 10.18
C LYS A 134 8.50 -16.23 9.92
N ARG A 135 9.33 -15.22 10.21
CA ARG A 135 8.93 -13.82 10.11
C ARG A 135 9.96 -13.01 9.34
N VAL A 136 9.48 -12.13 8.47
CA VAL A 136 10.31 -11.17 7.74
C VAL A 136 9.67 -9.78 7.85
N PRO A 137 10.08 -8.97 8.85
CA PRO A 137 9.71 -7.56 8.92
C PRO A 137 10.51 -6.76 7.90
N VAL A 138 9.83 -5.94 7.10
CA VAL A 138 10.44 -5.15 6.03
C VAL A 138 10.10 -3.68 6.18
N PHE A 139 11.13 -2.85 6.10
CA PHE A 139 11.04 -1.41 6.00
C PHE A 139 11.80 -0.94 4.75
N GLY A 140 11.35 0.16 4.10
CA GLY A 140 12.08 0.80 3.02
C GLY A 140 11.55 0.52 1.60
N LEU A 141 10.68 -0.48 1.40
CA LEU A 141 10.04 -0.71 0.09
C LEU A 141 8.88 0.26 -0.20
N GLY A 142 8.38 0.96 0.82
CA GLY A 142 7.31 1.95 0.69
C GLY A 142 6.09 1.42 -0.04
N CYS A 143 5.55 2.23 -0.93
CA CYS A 143 4.34 1.91 -1.68
C CYS A 143 4.45 0.64 -2.55
N ALA A 144 5.66 0.22 -2.94
CA ALA A 144 5.88 -1.02 -3.69
C ALA A 144 5.70 -2.29 -2.84
N ALA A 145 5.73 -2.17 -1.49
CA ALA A 145 5.83 -3.33 -0.61
C ALA A 145 4.61 -4.26 -0.63
N GLY A 146 3.43 -3.79 -1.01
CA GLY A 146 2.27 -4.66 -1.19
C GLY A 146 2.46 -5.66 -2.33
N ALA A 147 3.01 -5.22 -3.46
CA ALA A 147 3.35 -6.08 -4.59
C ALA A 147 4.62 -6.90 -4.33
N ALA A 148 5.68 -6.26 -3.83
CA ALA A 148 6.93 -6.92 -3.47
C ALA A 148 6.72 -8.01 -2.41
N GLY A 149 5.89 -7.75 -1.41
CA GLY A 149 5.54 -8.71 -0.38
C GLY A 149 4.82 -9.93 -0.94
N LEU A 150 3.86 -9.73 -1.86
CA LEU A 150 3.21 -10.85 -2.56
C LEU A 150 4.22 -11.66 -3.39
N ALA A 151 5.16 -10.99 -4.06
CA ALA A 151 6.25 -11.66 -4.76
C ALA A 151 7.13 -12.50 -3.82
N ARG A 152 7.50 -11.97 -2.66
CA ARG A 152 8.32 -12.71 -1.67
C ARG A 152 7.53 -13.86 -1.02
N VAL A 153 6.24 -13.69 -0.75
CA VAL A 153 5.34 -14.78 -0.33
C VAL A 153 5.30 -15.88 -1.39
N HIS A 154 5.21 -15.49 -2.68
CA HIS A 154 5.28 -16.44 -3.78
C HIS A 154 6.61 -17.20 -3.80
N ASP A 155 7.74 -16.51 -3.73
CA ASP A 155 9.09 -17.12 -3.72
C ASP A 155 9.23 -18.12 -2.55
N TYR A 156 8.75 -17.73 -1.36
CA TYR A 156 8.76 -18.62 -0.19
C TYR A 156 7.98 -19.93 -0.44
N LEU A 157 6.76 -19.79 -0.97
CA LEU A 157 5.88 -20.93 -1.23
C LEU A 157 6.34 -21.81 -2.41
N GLN A 158 7.26 -21.35 -3.27
CA GLN A 158 7.92 -22.23 -4.25
C GLN A 158 8.83 -23.26 -3.56
N GLY A 159 9.53 -22.86 -2.50
CA GLY A 159 10.39 -23.75 -1.67
C GLY A 159 9.63 -24.54 -0.60
N HIS A 160 8.40 -24.09 -0.25
CA HIS A 160 7.57 -24.67 0.82
C HIS A 160 6.13 -24.89 0.31
N PRO A 161 5.93 -25.87 -0.60
CA PRO A 161 4.69 -25.98 -1.36
C PRO A 161 3.46 -26.34 -0.53
N ASP A 162 3.60 -26.91 0.65
CA ASP A 162 2.49 -27.36 1.50
C ASP A 162 2.09 -26.33 2.56
N GLN A 163 2.81 -25.18 2.60
CA GLN A 163 2.71 -24.22 3.67
C GLN A 163 1.75 -23.07 3.37
N VAL A 164 1.39 -22.35 4.45
CA VAL A 164 0.56 -21.14 4.46
C VAL A 164 1.48 -19.94 4.74
N ALA A 165 1.38 -18.92 3.89
CA ALA A 165 2.11 -17.68 4.05
C ALA A 165 1.17 -16.48 4.08
N VAL A 166 1.52 -15.49 4.91
CA VAL A 166 0.75 -14.25 5.06
C VAL A 166 1.61 -13.05 4.68
N LEU A 167 1.01 -12.12 3.94
CA LEU A 167 1.50 -10.76 3.79
C LEU A 167 0.65 -9.84 4.66
N LEU A 168 1.28 -9.11 5.57
CA LEU A 168 0.65 -8.08 6.41
C LEU A 168 1.26 -6.72 6.07
N SER A 169 0.43 -5.77 5.69
CA SER A 169 0.80 -4.37 5.46
C SER A 169 0.05 -3.47 6.44
N VAL A 170 0.77 -2.60 7.15
CA VAL A 170 0.19 -1.65 8.10
C VAL A 170 0.78 -0.27 7.84
N GLU A 171 -0.06 0.68 7.43
CA GLU A 171 0.39 2.03 7.08
C GLU A 171 -0.47 3.09 7.74
N LEU A 172 0.16 3.91 8.58
CA LEU A 172 -0.46 5.02 9.28
C LEU A 172 0.22 6.32 8.85
N CYS A 173 0.02 6.68 7.58
CA CYS A 173 0.69 7.81 6.93
C CYS A 173 0.40 9.15 7.61
N SER A 174 -0.77 9.30 8.22
CA SER A 174 -1.16 10.52 8.93
C SER A 174 -0.23 10.82 10.12
N LEU A 175 0.36 9.80 10.74
CA LEU A 175 1.29 9.95 11.87
C LEU A 175 2.70 10.42 11.45
N THR A 176 2.99 10.42 10.14
CA THR A 176 4.26 10.96 9.60
C THR A 176 4.17 12.45 9.25
N LEU A 177 3.00 13.07 9.41
CA LEU A 177 2.77 14.46 9.05
C LEU A 177 3.69 15.43 9.79
N GLN A 178 4.47 16.22 9.04
CA GLN A 178 5.34 17.27 9.56
C GLN A 178 4.58 18.60 9.61
N ARG A 179 4.03 18.97 10.79
CA ARG A 179 3.18 20.16 10.97
C ARG A 179 3.89 21.48 10.61
N GLY A 180 5.17 21.58 10.93
CA GLY A 180 5.99 22.77 10.65
C GLY A 180 6.56 22.85 9.24
N ASP A 181 6.33 21.85 8.40
CA ASP A 181 6.82 21.82 7.03
C ASP A 181 5.72 22.29 6.05
N THR A 182 5.90 23.48 5.48
CA THR A 182 5.01 24.09 4.48
C THR A 182 5.44 23.82 3.05
N SER A 183 6.40 22.94 2.81
CA SER A 183 6.84 22.55 1.47
C SER A 183 5.70 22.01 0.61
N ALA A 184 5.83 22.17 -0.71
CA ALA A 184 4.86 21.60 -1.65
C ALA A 184 4.77 20.07 -1.50
N GLN A 185 5.88 19.40 -1.24
CA GLN A 185 5.96 17.95 -1.05
C GLN A 185 5.13 17.49 0.15
N ASN A 186 5.34 18.10 1.32
CA ASN A 186 4.56 17.79 2.52
C ASN A 186 3.08 18.17 2.37
N THR A 187 2.77 19.23 1.61
CA THR A 187 1.39 19.63 1.31
C THR A 187 0.71 18.60 0.41
N VAL A 188 1.37 18.12 -0.64
CA VAL A 188 0.86 17.06 -1.53
C VAL A 188 0.69 15.75 -0.75
N ALA A 189 1.64 15.37 0.08
CA ALA A 189 1.53 14.20 0.94
C ALA A 189 0.32 14.32 1.89
N GLY A 190 0.16 15.48 2.53
CA GLY A 190 -1.00 15.80 3.37
C GLY A 190 -2.36 15.76 2.63
N ALA A 191 -2.36 15.88 1.29
CA ALA A 191 -3.55 15.77 0.45
C ALA A 191 -3.86 14.33 0.00
N LEU A 192 -2.83 13.48 -0.16
CA LEU A 192 -2.94 12.17 -0.80
C LEU A 192 -3.06 11.01 0.18
N PHE A 193 -2.21 10.99 1.23
CA PHE A 193 -2.03 9.80 2.04
C PHE A 193 -3.10 9.64 3.11
N GLY A 194 -3.60 8.42 3.27
CA GLY A 194 -4.50 7.95 4.32
C GLY A 194 -3.91 6.77 5.08
N ASP A 195 -4.66 6.26 6.04
CA ASP A 195 -4.25 5.18 6.94
C ASP A 195 -5.05 3.92 6.69
N GLY A 196 -4.40 2.77 6.80
CA GLY A 196 -5.05 1.47 6.67
C GLY A 196 -4.09 0.31 6.88
N ALA A 197 -4.67 -0.86 7.05
CA ALA A 197 -3.95 -2.12 7.06
C ALA A 197 -4.59 -3.12 6.09
N ALA A 198 -3.81 -4.08 5.62
CA ALA A 198 -4.32 -5.19 4.83
C ALA A 198 -3.52 -6.45 5.13
N ALA A 199 -4.20 -7.60 5.11
CA ALA A 199 -3.57 -8.90 5.16
C ALA A 199 -4.02 -9.75 3.95
N LEU A 200 -3.07 -10.49 3.39
CA LEU A 200 -3.29 -11.45 2.33
C LEU A 200 -2.79 -12.82 2.80
N VAL A 201 -3.62 -13.83 2.63
CA VAL A 201 -3.28 -15.23 2.91
C VAL A 201 -3.06 -15.96 1.59
N ALA A 202 -1.96 -16.65 1.47
CA ALA A 202 -1.64 -17.45 0.30
C ALA A 202 -1.18 -18.87 0.70
N VAL A 203 -1.45 -19.83 -0.17
CA VAL A 203 -1.09 -21.24 0.02
C VAL A 203 -0.26 -21.73 -1.14
N GLY A 204 0.66 -22.64 -0.86
CA GLY A 204 1.48 -23.29 -1.86
C GLY A 204 0.73 -24.37 -2.65
N ARG A 205 1.35 -24.85 -3.72
CA ARG A 205 0.73 -25.81 -4.68
C ARG A 205 0.41 -27.21 -4.08
N GLY A 206 1.03 -27.56 -2.98
CA GLY A 206 0.84 -28.85 -2.29
C GLY A 206 -0.11 -28.74 -1.09
N HIS A 207 -0.64 -27.57 -0.80
CA HIS A 207 -1.55 -27.38 0.32
C HIS A 207 -2.82 -28.23 0.16
N PRO A 208 -3.26 -28.99 1.20
CA PRO A 208 -4.38 -29.94 1.09
C PRO A 208 -5.69 -29.29 0.60
N ARG A 209 -5.94 -28.06 0.98
CA ARG A 209 -7.15 -27.31 0.64
C ARG A 209 -7.00 -26.40 -0.59
N LEU A 210 -5.94 -26.56 -1.41
CA LEU A 210 -5.66 -25.69 -2.57
C LEU A 210 -6.85 -25.50 -3.50
N GLN A 211 -7.63 -26.58 -3.74
CA GLN A 211 -8.76 -26.58 -4.66
C GLN A 211 -10.02 -25.88 -4.11
N GLU A 212 -10.06 -25.62 -2.81
CA GLU A 212 -11.16 -24.89 -2.17
C GLU A 212 -11.07 -23.37 -2.40
N TYR A 213 -9.88 -22.86 -2.75
CA TYR A 213 -9.65 -21.43 -2.93
C TYR A 213 -9.89 -20.98 -4.37
N ALA A 214 -10.85 -20.07 -4.54
CA ALA A 214 -11.21 -19.49 -5.84
C ALA A 214 -10.35 -18.27 -6.24
N GLY A 215 -9.52 -17.77 -5.35
CA GLY A 215 -8.70 -16.58 -5.62
C GLY A 215 -7.61 -16.81 -6.68
N PRO A 216 -6.98 -15.76 -7.20
CA PRO A 216 -6.05 -15.85 -8.31
C PRO A 216 -4.76 -16.60 -7.94
N GLN A 217 -4.12 -17.14 -8.96
CA GLN A 217 -2.79 -17.74 -8.88
C GLN A 217 -1.73 -16.70 -9.21
N VAL A 218 -0.64 -16.66 -8.44
CA VAL A 218 0.57 -15.95 -8.83
C VAL A 218 1.33 -16.81 -9.84
N VAL A 219 1.53 -16.28 -11.04
CA VAL A 219 2.19 -16.96 -12.15
C VAL A 219 3.66 -16.62 -12.20
N ALA A 220 3.99 -15.32 -12.12
CA ALA A 220 5.34 -14.80 -12.19
C ALA A 220 5.44 -13.46 -11.49
N THR A 221 6.66 -13.07 -11.14
CA THR A 221 6.95 -11.79 -10.48
C THR A 221 8.17 -11.14 -11.11
N ARG A 222 8.24 -9.82 -11.08
CA ARG A 222 9.41 -9.05 -11.49
C ARG A 222 9.58 -7.82 -10.65
N SER A 223 10.80 -7.64 -10.12
CA SER A 223 11.25 -6.43 -9.43
C SER A 223 12.20 -5.65 -10.33
N ARG A 224 12.03 -4.34 -10.40
CA ARG A 224 12.95 -3.46 -11.13
C ARG A 224 13.30 -2.24 -10.29
N LEU A 225 14.59 -2.03 -10.07
CA LEU A 225 15.16 -0.80 -9.53
C LEU A 225 15.72 0.03 -10.69
N TYR A 226 15.44 1.34 -10.68
CA TYR A 226 15.91 2.28 -11.71
C TYR A 226 17.09 3.10 -11.15
N PRO A 227 18.34 2.82 -11.56
CA PRO A 227 19.51 3.49 -11.02
C PRO A 227 19.51 5.01 -11.25
N GLY A 228 20.01 5.78 -10.27
CA GLY A 228 20.09 7.24 -10.35
C GLY A 228 18.75 7.94 -10.08
N THR A 229 17.81 7.28 -9.44
CA THR A 229 16.48 7.82 -9.10
C THR A 229 16.16 7.71 -7.60
N GLU A 230 17.17 7.46 -6.76
CA GLU A 230 17.04 7.16 -5.34
C GLU A 230 16.35 8.29 -4.56
N ASP A 231 16.48 9.51 -5.06
CA ASP A 231 15.94 10.72 -4.46
C ASP A 231 14.57 11.16 -5.05
N ALA A 232 13.94 10.32 -5.88
CA ALA A 232 12.67 10.65 -6.50
C ALA A 232 11.46 10.48 -5.54
N LEU A 233 11.52 9.46 -4.68
CA LEU A 233 10.46 9.11 -3.74
C LEU A 233 11.07 8.43 -2.51
N GLY A 234 10.64 8.81 -1.31
CA GLY A 234 11.10 8.17 -0.07
C GLY A 234 10.93 9.03 1.16
N TRP A 235 11.75 8.74 2.15
CA TRP A 235 11.84 9.47 3.40
C TRP A 235 13.25 10.05 3.60
N ASP A 236 13.31 11.30 4.02
CA ASP A 236 14.45 11.85 4.76
C ASP A 236 14.17 11.65 6.25
N ILE A 237 15.00 10.86 6.93
CA ILE A 237 14.79 10.47 8.33
C ILE A 237 15.72 11.27 9.23
N GLY A 238 15.16 12.16 10.01
CA GLY A 238 15.88 13.04 10.91
C GLY A 238 15.28 13.07 12.33
N ASP A 239 15.68 14.04 13.11
CA ASP A 239 15.24 14.21 14.52
C ASP A 239 13.71 14.35 14.67
N ARG A 240 13.03 14.84 13.62
CA ARG A 240 11.58 14.99 13.58
C ARG A 240 10.85 13.75 13.03
N GLY A 241 11.59 12.67 12.75
CA GLY A 241 11.07 11.46 12.14
C GLY A 241 11.10 11.50 10.61
N PHE A 242 10.04 11.03 9.98
CA PHE A 242 9.93 10.84 8.54
C PHE A 242 9.52 12.14 7.84
N THR A 243 10.39 12.71 7.01
CA THR A 243 10.07 13.83 6.12
C THR A 243 9.94 13.30 4.70
N ILE A 244 8.81 13.61 4.04
CA ILE A 244 8.53 13.08 2.71
C ILE A 244 9.49 13.63 1.66
N VAL A 245 10.06 12.73 0.87
CA VAL A 245 10.71 13.04 -0.40
C VAL A 245 9.77 12.63 -1.51
N LEU A 246 9.30 13.60 -2.30
CA LEU A 246 8.36 13.37 -3.40
C LEU A 246 8.65 14.39 -4.51
N ARG A 247 9.38 13.97 -5.53
CA ARG A 247 9.72 14.85 -6.65
C ARG A 247 8.56 15.01 -7.63
N ALA A 248 8.44 16.21 -8.17
CA ALA A 248 7.40 16.54 -9.16
C ALA A 248 7.55 15.76 -10.47
N GLU A 249 8.77 15.28 -10.75
CA GLU A 249 9.16 14.54 -11.96
C GLU A 249 8.76 13.05 -11.90
N LEU A 250 8.18 12.57 -10.79
CA LEU A 250 7.78 11.16 -10.65
C LEU A 250 6.89 10.63 -11.80
N PRO A 251 5.90 11.38 -12.32
CA PRO A 251 5.13 10.95 -13.50
C PRO A 251 5.98 10.78 -14.76
N GLU A 252 7.04 11.57 -14.92
CA GLU A 252 7.96 11.44 -16.06
C GLU A 252 8.81 10.17 -15.97
N LEU A 253 9.24 9.78 -14.76
CA LEU A 253 9.93 8.49 -14.56
C LEU A 253 9.01 7.32 -14.92
N VAL A 254 7.72 7.42 -14.61
CA VAL A 254 6.72 6.42 -15.02
C VAL A 254 6.63 6.35 -16.54
N ARG A 255 6.50 7.48 -17.25
CA ARG A 255 6.46 7.53 -18.70
C ARG A 255 7.72 6.96 -19.36
N LEU A 256 8.88 7.27 -18.77
CA LEU A 256 10.17 6.86 -19.32
C LEU A 256 10.41 5.34 -19.21
N HIS A 257 10.04 4.76 -18.07
CA HIS A 257 10.52 3.41 -17.73
C HIS A 257 9.43 2.33 -17.75
N LEU A 258 8.23 2.66 -17.26
CA LEU A 258 7.28 1.62 -16.90
C LEU A 258 6.66 0.91 -18.11
N GLY A 259 6.40 1.63 -19.19
CA GLY A 259 5.78 1.05 -20.38
C GLY A 259 6.60 -0.08 -21.01
N GLU A 260 7.92 0.13 -21.10
CA GLU A 260 8.83 -0.90 -21.62
C GLU A 260 8.96 -2.08 -20.65
N GLU A 261 9.09 -1.77 -19.34
CA GLU A 261 9.21 -2.81 -18.31
C GLU A 261 8.00 -3.74 -18.28
N VAL A 262 6.80 -3.19 -18.31
CA VAL A 262 5.55 -3.98 -18.32
C VAL A 262 5.44 -4.79 -19.62
N ARG A 263 5.67 -4.19 -20.79
CA ARG A 263 5.62 -4.91 -22.07
C ARG A 263 6.65 -6.03 -22.13
N SER A 264 7.88 -5.79 -21.69
CA SER A 264 8.94 -6.80 -21.63
C SER A 264 8.60 -7.94 -20.66
N PHE A 265 8.00 -7.61 -19.50
CA PHE A 265 7.56 -8.63 -18.55
C PHE A 265 6.45 -9.50 -19.13
N LEU A 266 5.43 -8.91 -19.72
CA LEU A 266 4.31 -9.63 -20.31
C LEU A 266 4.77 -10.49 -21.52
N ALA A 267 5.63 -9.94 -22.38
CA ALA A 267 6.17 -10.67 -23.55
C ALA A 267 6.96 -11.93 -23.16
N ALA A 268 7.65 -11.93 -22.01
CA ALA A 268 8.32 -13.11 -21.48
C ALA A 268 7.34 -14.25 -21.09
N HIS A 269 6.03 -13.96 -21.08
CA HIS A 269 4.94 -14.90 -20.81
C HIS A 269 3.95 -15.01 -21.97
N ASP A 270 4.37 -14.65 -23.18
CA ASP A 270 3.57 -14.65 -24.40
C ASP A 270 2.29 -13.80 -24.31
N LEU A 271 2.35 -12.68 -23.54
CA LEU A 271 1.26 -11.75 -23.32
C LEU A 271 1.62 -10.32 -23.75
N LYS A 272 0.61 -9.52 -24.01
CA LYS A 272 0.67 -8.07 -24.23
C LYS A 272 -0.33 -7.35 -23.31
N PRO A 273 -0.24 -6.02 -23.13
CA PRO A 273 -1.16 -5.27 -22.27
C PRO A 273 -2.65 -5.50 -22.56
N ASP A 274 -3.04 -5.65 -23.83
CA ASP A 274 -4.42 -5.92 -24.24
C ASP A 274 -4.98 -7.27 -23.77
N ASP A 275 -4.11 -8.22 -23.42
CA ASP A 275 -4.52 -9.53 -22.93
C ASP A 275 -4.87 -9.50 -21.43
N ILE A 276 -4.49 -8.43 -20.72
CA ILE A 276 -4.72 -8.28 -19.27
C ILE A 276 -6.15 -7.86 -19.02
N THR A 277 -6.90 -8.71 -18.35
CA THR A 277 -8.33 -8.51 -18.05
C THR A 277 -8.58 -7.82 -16.73
N GLY A 278 -7.60 -7.81 -15.81
CA GLY A 278 -7.68 -7.15 -14.50
C GLY A 278 -6.38 -6.45 -14.14
N TRP A 279 -6.44 -5.13 -14.03
CA TRP A 279 -5.33 -4.28 -13.59
C TRP A 279 -5.52 -3.90 -12.12
N VAL A 280 -4.59 -4.32 -11.28
CA VAL A 280 -4.55 -3.97 -9.85
C VAL A 280 -3.34 -3.08 -9.62
N CYS A 281 -3.53 -1.77 -9.71
CA CYS A 281 -2.42 -0.82 -9.70
C CYS A 281 -2.42 0.02 -8.42
N HIS A 282 -1.25 0.24 -7.83
CA HIS A 282 -1.07 1.14 -6.70
C HIS A 282 -1.48 2.58 -7.06
N PRO A 283 -2.32 3.28 -6.24
CA PRO A 283 -2.79 4.63 -6.52
C PRO A 283 -1.81 5.70 -6.04
N GLY A 284 -0.65 5.82 -6.71
CA GLY A 284 0.41 6.74 -6.32
C GLY A 284 0.03 8.24 -6.31
N GLY A 285 -1.05 8.58 -6.97
CA GLY A 285 -1.62 9.92 -7.12
C GLY A 285 -2.12 10.15 -8.54
N PRO A 286 -2.95 11.19 -8.79
CA PRO A 286 -3.64 11.36 -10.07
C PRO A 286 -2.67 11.43 -11.27
N LYS A 287 -1.63 12.24 -11.20
CA LYS A 287 -0.64 12.37 -12.29
C LYS A 287 0.13 11.07 -12.56
N VAL A 288 0.38 10.26 -11.53
CA VAL A 288 1.02 8.96 -11.69
C VAL A 288 0.08 7.97 -12.37
N LEU A 289 -1.20 7.98 -12.02
CA LEU A 289 -2.21 7.14 -12.66
C LEU A 289 -2.45 7.53 -14.12
N GLU A 290 -2.52 8.83 -14.41
CA GLU A 290 -2.60 9.35 -15.79
C GLU A 290 -1.39 8.88 -16.61
N ALA A 291 -0.18 9.05 -16.10
CA ALA A 291 1.05 8.60 -16.76
C ALA A 291 1.06 7.08 -17.00
N LEU A 292 0.55 6.30 -16.05
CA LEU A 292 0.40 4.85 -16.18
C LEU A 292 -0.57 4.48 -17.31
N GLN A 293 -1.76 5.09 -17.32
CA GLN A 293 -2.76 4.84 -18.37
C GLN A 293 -2.24 5.20 -19.75
N GLU A 294 -1.64 6.38 -19.90
CA GLU A 294 -1.04 6.85 -21.15
C GLU A 294 0.05 5.88 -21.66
N THR A 295 0.98 5.51 -20.79
CA THR A 295 2.16 4.70 -21.15
C THR A 295 1.80 3.26 -21.56
N LEU A 296 0.76 2.71 -20.94
CA LEU A 296 0.30 1.34 -21.21
C LEU A 296 -0.87 1.29 -22.21
N GLY A 297 -1.39 2.44 -22.66
CA GLY A 297 -2.52 2.52 -23.56
C GLY A 297 -3.82 1.99 -22.96
N LEU A 298 -4.01 2.15 -21.64
CA LEU A 298 -5.17 1.61 -20.93
C LEU A 298 -6.41 2.46 -21.17
N GLY A 299 -7.53 1.79 -21.42
CA GLY A 299 -8.83 2.44 -21.48
C GLY A 299 -9.25 3.07 -20.13
N PRO A 300 -10.21 3.99 -20.13
CA PRO A 300 -10.61 4.73 -18.93
C PRO A 300 -11.10 3.82 -17.80
N ASP A 301 -11.74 2.69 -18.13
CA ASP A 301 -12.31 1.76 -17.16
C ASP A 301 -11.30 0.77 -16.57
N SER A 302 -10.10 0.67 -17.17
CA SER A 302 -9.08 -0.31 -16.75
C SER A 302 -8.61 -0.11 -15.32
N LEU A 303 -8.55 1.15 -14.84
CA LEU A 303 -8.12 1.52 -13.49
C LEU A 303 -9.27 2.08 -12.62
N GLU A 304 -10.54 1.78 -12.95
CA GLU A 304 -11.68 2.33 -12.21
C GLU A 304 -11.60 2.06 -10.70
N LEU A 305 -11.30 0.82 -10.28
CA LEU A 305 -11.18 0.49 -8.86
C LEU A 305 -9.98 1.17 -8.20
N THR A 306 -8.90 1.41 -8.95
CA THR A 306 -7.74 2.17 -8.47
C THR A 306 -8.10 3.64 -8.23
N TRP A 307 -8.77 4.28 -9.19
CA TRP A 307 -9.27 5.66 -9.06
C TRP A 307 -10.30 5.78 -7.94
N ARG A 308 -11.19 4.80 -7.83
CA ARG A 308 -12.18 4.73 -6.75
C ARG A 308 -11.51 4.63 -5.39
N SER A 309 -10.52 3.75 -5.22
CA SER A 309 -9.74 3.61 -3.99
C SER A 309 -9.06 4.92 -3.62
N LEU A 310 -8.37 5.59 -4.57
CA LEU A 310 -7.77 6.91 -4.35
C LEU A 310 -8.81 7.93 -3.87
N ALA A 311 -9.97 7.98 -4.52
CA ALA A 311 -11.00 8.95 -4.18
C ALA A 311 -11.64 8.70 -2.79
N GLU A 312 -11.84 7.45 -2.40
CA GLU A 312 -12.60 7.09 -1.20
C GLU A 312 -11.74 6.96 0.06
N VAL A 313 -10.45 6.55 -0.08
CA VAL A 313 -9.58 6.30 1.07
C VAL A 313 -8.20 6.98 0.97
N GLY A 314 -7.86 7.55 -0.19
CA GLY A 314 -6.54 8.10 -0.46
C GLY A 314 -5.49 7.03 -0.77
N ASN A 315 -4.23 7.42 -0.72
CA ASN A 315 -3.09 6.53 -0.88
C ASN A 315 -2.71 5.93 0.49
N LEU A 316 -2.95 4.63 0.69
CA LEU A 316 -2.61 3.89 1.91
C LEU A 316 -1.21 3.25 1.80
N SER A 317 -0.30 3.84 1.05
CA SER A 317 1.05 3.29 0.82
C SER A 317 1.00 1.81 0.39
N SER A 318 1.76 0.92 1.01
CA SER A 318 1.83 -0.51 0.67
C SER A 318 0.50 -1.26 0.82
N ALA A 319 -0.41 -0.81 1.66
CA ALA A 319 -1.72 -1.43 1.84
C ALA A 319 -2.67 -1.18 0.67
N SER A 320 -2.51 -0.08 -0.08
CA SER A 320 -3.43 0.32 -1.16
C SER A 320 -3.67 -0.78 -2.19
N VAL A 321 -2.61 -1.38 -2.72
CA VAL A 321 -2.73 -2.37 -3.79
C VAL A 321 -3.45 -3.64 -3.32
N LEU A 322 -3.36 -3.96 -2.02
CA LEU A 322 -4.08 -5.08 -1.42
C LEU A 322 -5.57 -4.76 -1.23
N HIS A 323 -5.92 -3.51 -0.85
CA HIS A 323 -7.30 -3.05 -0.83
C HIS A 323 -7.93 -3.11 -2.23
N ILE A 324 -7.20 -2.68 -3.27
CA ILE A 324 -7.67 -2.73 -4.65
C ILE A 324 -7.83 -4.19 -5.12
N LEU A 325 -6.91 -5.08 -4.76
CA LEU A 325 -7.05 -6.51 -5.06
C LEU A 325 -8.30 -7.10 -4.42
N ARG A 326 -8.57 -6.80 -3.13
CA ARG A 326 -9.79 -7.18 -2.44
C ARG A 326 -11.03 -6.69 -3.19
N ASP A 327 -11.05 -5.42 -3.57
CA ASP A 327 -12.18 -4.82 -4.27
C ASP A 327 -12.35 -5.39 -5.68
N THR A 328 -11.25 -5.72 -6.37
CA THR A 328 -11.28 -6.41 -7.66
C THR A 328 -11.98 -7.76 -7.53
N LEU A 329 -11.58 -8.56 -6.53
CA LEU A 329 -12.18 -9.87 -6.29
C LEU A 329 -13.65 -9.81 -5.88
N ALA A 330 -14.03 -8.78 -5.12
CA ALA A 330 -15.39 -8.65 -4.59
C ALA A 330 -16.38 -7.99 -5.55
N LEU A 331 -15.94 -6.98 -6.33
CA LEU A 331 -16.83 -6.09 -7.07
C LEU A 331 -16.77 -6.28 -8.58
N ARG A 332 -15.60 -6.63 -9.12
CA ARG A 332 -15.37 -6.81 -10.56
C ARG A 332 -14.40 -7.97 -10.82
N PRO A 333 -14.73 -9.19 -10.39
CA PRO A 333 -13.86 -10.34 -10.60
C PRO A 333 -13.64 -10.56 -12.11
N PRO A 334 -12.40 -10.58 -12.58
CA PRO A 334 -12.11 -10.90 -13.98
C PRO A 334 -12.51 -12.34 -14.29
N PRO A 335 -12.73 -12.68 -15.58
CA PRO A 335 -13.10 -14.05 -15.96
C PRO A 335 -12.04 -15.07 -15.52
N ALA A 336 -12.50 -16.22 -15.03
CA ALA A 336 -11.63 -17.29 -14.56
C ALA A 336 -10.66 -17.77 -15.64
N GLY A 337 -9.39 -17.99 -15.28
CA GLY A 337 -8.33 -18.43 -16.17
C GLY A 337 -7.66 -17.32 -16.99
N THR A 338 -8.17 -16.08 -16.96
CA THR A 338 -7.61 -14.97 -17.70
C THR A 338 -6.43 -14.32 -16.96
N PRO A 339 -5.48 -13.65 -17.68
CA PRO A 339 -4.36 -13.00 -17.04
C PRO A 339 -4.74 -11.67 -16.41
N GLY A 340 -4.10 -11.36 -15.28
CA GLY A 340 -4.16 -10.07 -14.60
C GLY A 340 -2.78 -9.58 -14.23
N LEU A 341 -2.64 -8.27 -13.99
CA LEU A 341 -1.38 -7.69 -13.52
C LEU A 341 -1.62 -6.85 -12.27
N LEU A 342 -0.91 -7.22 -11.19
CA LEU A 342 -0.78 -6.40 -10.01
C LEU A 342 0.54 -5.63 -10.10
N LEU A 343 0.47 -4.29 -9.92
CA LEU A 343 1.58 -3.38 -10.13
C LEU A 343 1.65 -2.36 -9.02
N ALA A 344 2.84 -2.17 -8.46
CA ALA A 344 3.11 -1.09 -7.53
C ALA A 344 4.45 -0.41 -7.82
N LEU A 345 4.53 0.87 -7.47
CA LEU A 345 5.70 1.72 -7.60
C LEU A 345 6.13 2.18 -6.22
N GLY A 346 7.41 2.33 -5.98
CA GLY A 346 7.92 2.71 -4.68
C GLY A 346 9.29 3.37 -4.71
N PRO A 347 9.83 3.65 -3.51
CA PRO A 347 11.17 4.21 -3.34
C PRO A 347 12.24 3.43 -4.09
N GLY A 348 13.25 4.22 -4.58
CA GLY A 348 14.38 3.60 -5.22
C GLY A 348 14.77 4.16 -6.59
N PHE A 349 13.97 4.79 -7.43
CA PHE A 349 12.60 4.46 -7.76
C PHE A 349 12.51 3.01 -8.24
N SER A 350 11.42 2.35 -7.95
CA SER A 350 11.27 0.93 -8.27
C SER A 350 9.87 0.58 -8.74
N SER A 351 9.76 -0.51 -9.49
CA SER A 351 8.48 -1.13 -9.86
C SER A 351 8.47 -2.61 -9.48
N GLU A 352 7.31 -3.07 -8.99
CA GLU A 352 7.02 -4.45 -8.66
C GLU A 352 5.83 -4.92 -9.47
N LEU A 353 6.01 -6.01 -10.20
CA LEU A 353 5.02 -6.61 -11.09
C LEU A 353 4.71 -8.02 -10.63
N VAL A 354 3.43 -8.35 -10.54
CA VAL A 354 2.95 -9.70 -10.22
C VAL A 354 1.92 -10.11 -11.27
N LEU A 355 2.27 -11.08 -12.10
CA LEU A 355 1.36 -11.68 -13.07
C LEU A 355 0.45 -12.66 -12.35
N LEU A 356 -0.84 -12.42 -12.49
CA LEU A 356 -1.91 -13.22 -11.89
C LEU A 356 -2.64 -14.02 -12.97
N ARG A 357 -3.24 -15.14 -12.56
CA ARG A 357 -4.26 -15.86 -13.31
C ARG A 357 -5.49 -15.98 -12.44
N TRP A 358 -6.57 -15.36 -12.89
CA TRP A 358 -7.85 -15.30 -12.18
C TRP A 358 -8.57 -16.64 -12.14
#